data_7008f27db676c27eb716a28ab8a69eea
#
_entry.id   7008f27db676c27eb716a28ab8a69eea
#
_cell.length_a   1.000
_cell.length_b   1.000
_cell.length_c   1.000
_cell.angle_alpha   90.00
_cell.angle_beta   90.00
_cell.angle_gamma   90.00
#
_symmetry.space_group_name_H-M   'P 1'
#
loop_
_entity.id
_entity.type
_entity.pdbx_description
1 polymer ?
#
loop_
_entity_poly.entity_id
_entity_poly.type
_entity_poly.pdbx_seq_one_letter_code
_entity_poly.pdbx_strand_id
1 'polypeptide(L)'
;MAGFSYFMFRKYRKATCRIAVLLVLLSVSLFFVVSTMQNYPASSTVISPSGRYVMENVRVGKILTLGGMAYLRIIDRQNPQEVYRTPLYDTQSLDMRASENESTVGIAWIYFDKDKKAFEIALPQWESHWLNLFISNAPYV
;
A
#
# COMPACT_ATOMS: atom_id res chain seq x y z
N MET A 1 -20.47 40.61 33.98
CA MET A 1 -20.26 39.17 33.78
C MET A 1 -20.26 38.69 32.34
N ALA A 2 -20.71 39.45 31.35
CA ALA A 2 -20.75 39.02 29.94
C ALA A 2 -19.39 38.98 29.21
N GLY A 3 -18.38 39.73 29.63
CA GLY A 3 -17.11 39.83 28.93
C GLY A 3 -16.15 38.63 29.08
N PHE A 4 -16.27 37.89 30.19
CA PHE A 4 -15.39 36.72 30.45
C PHE A 4 -15.76 35.51 29.58
N SER A 5 -17.05 35.31 29.33
CA SER A 5 -17.55 34.23 28.47
C SER A 5 -17.13 34.44 27.02
N TYR A 6 -17.22 35.66 26.50
CA TYR A 6 -16.86 36.02 25.11
C TYR A 6 -15.37 35.82 24.82
N PHE A 7 -14.50 36.15 25.78
CA PHE A 7 -13.05 36.00 25.66
C PHE A 7 -12.64 34.52 25.63
N MET A 8 -13.27 33.68 26.43
CA MET A 8 -13.06 32.22 26.40
C MET A 8 -13.48 31.60 25.06
N PHE A 9 -14.66 31.92 24.56
CA PHE A 9 -15.13 31.43 23.26
C PHE A 9 -14.18 31.80 22.11
N ARG A 10 -13.64 33.01 22.10
CA ARG A 10 -12.68 33.45 21.09
C ARG A 10 -11.34 32.70 21.16
N LYS A 11 -10.87 32.36 22.36
CA LYS A 11 -9.63 31.56 22.58
C LYS A 11 -9.81 30.12 22.08
N TYR A 12 -10.93 29.47 22.42
CA TYR A 12 -11.24 28.13 21.97
C TYR A 12 -11.41 28.07 20.46
N ARG A 13 -12.10 29.02 19.84
CA ARG A 13 -12.27 29.07 18.38
C ARG A 13 -10.95 29.18 17.64
N LYS A 14 -9.98 29.96 18.14
CA LYS A 14 -8.66 30.04 17.56
C LYS A 14 -7.87 28.75 17.73
N ALA A 15 -7.96 28.09 18.87
CA ALA A 15 -7.31 26.81 19.11
C ALA A 15 -7.89 25.71 18.21
N THR A 16 -9.21 25.62 18.09
CA THR A 16 -9.90 24.68 17.22
C THR A 16 -9.52 24.89 15.75
N CYS A 17 -9.45 26.13 15.29
CA CYS A 17 -9.04 26.44 13.92
C CYS A 17 -7.58 26.01 13.64
N ARG A 18 -6.67 26.23 14.60
CA ARG A 18 -5.27 25.77 14.46
C ARG A 18 -5.16 24.25 14.40
N ILE A 19 -5.90 23.54 15.26
CA ILE A 19 -5.95 22.08 15.25
C ILE A 19 -6.49 21.57 13.91
N ALA A 20 -7.57 22.15 13.42
CA ALA A 20 -8.15 21.78 12.13
C ALA A 20 -7.14 21.97 10.97
N VAL A 21 -6.44 23.09 10.95
CA VAL A 21 -5.38 23.36 9.93
C VAL A 21 -4.26 22.32 10.03
N LEU A 22 -3.79 21.99 11.24
CA LEU A 22 -2.75 20.96 11.43
C LEU A 22 -3.20 19.59 10.95
N LEU A 23 -4.45 19.20 11.25
CA LEU A 23 -5.01 17.92 10.78
C LEU A 23 -5.12 17.87 9.27
N VAL A 24 -5.53 18.95 8.62
CA VAL A 24 -5.58 19.05 7.15
C VAL A 24 -4.16 18.91 6.57
N LEU A 25 -3.18 19.64 7.10
CA LEU A 25 -1.79 19.56 6.63
C LEU A 25 -1.22 18.15 6.79
N LEU A 26 -1.48 17.50 7.93
CA LEU A 26 -1.05 16.11 8.17
C LEU A 26 -1.70 15.14 7.18
N SER A 27 -3.01 15.28 6.94
CA SER A 27 -3.74 14.43 5.99
C SER A 27 -3.23 14.60 4.56
N VAL A 28 -2.98 15.83 4.14
CA VAL A 28 -2.40 16.13 2.82
C VAL A 28 -0.99 15.54 2.69
N SER A 29 -0.16 15.70 3.71
CA SER A 29 1.20 15.14 3.72
C SER A 29 1.17 13.62 3.63
N LEU A 30 0.31 12.96 4.41
CA LEU A 30 0.14 11.51 4.37
C LEU A 30 -0.35 11.05 2.99
N PHE A 31 -1.30 11.75 2.40
CA PHE A 31 -1.78 11.46 1.05
C PHE A 31 -0.64 11.50 0.01
N PHE A 32 0.20 12.53 0.04
CA PHE A 32 1.34 12.62 -0.87
C PHE A 32 2.36 11.51 -0.67
N VAL A 33 2.69 11.17 0.58
CA VAL A 33 3.62 10.07 0.89
C VAL A 33 3.08 8.74 0.38
N VAL A 34 1.82 8.41 0.68
CA VAL A 34 1.19 7.17 0.23
C VAL A 34 1.08 7.11 -1.29
N SER A 35 0.67 8.20 -1.94
CA SER A 35 0.60 8.29 -3.40
C SER A 35 1.98 8.06 -4.04
N THR A 36 3.03 8.60 -3.45
CA THR A 36 4.41 8.38 -3.90
C THR A 36 4.80 6.91 -3.73
N MET A 37 4.49 6.27 -2.61
CA MET A 37 4.76 4.86 -2.37
C MET A 37 4.07 3.95 -3.39
N GLN A 38 2.83 4.25 -3.76
CA GLN A 38 2.09 3.48 -4.77
C GLN A 38 2.70 3.59 -6.17
N ASN A 39 3.42 4.66 -6.46
CA ASN A 39 4.00 4.97 -7.77
C ASN A 39 5.53 4.80 -7.82
N TYR A 40 6.15 4.23 -6.80
CA TYR A 40 7.58 3.97 -6.83
C TYR A 40 7.95 3.04 -8.00
N PRO A 41 9.14 3.22 -8.57
CA PRO A 41 9.66 2.32 -9.59
C PRO A 41 9.86 0.92 -9.01
N ALA A 42 9.63 -0.08 -9.83
CA ALA A 42 9.90 -1.46 -9.46
C ALA A 42 11.40 -1.67 -9.22
N SER A 43 11.76 -2.38 -8.15
CA SER A 43 13.12 -2.81 -7.89
C SER A 43 13.50 -4.05 -8.69
N SER A 44 12.52 -4.90 -8.99
CA SER A 44 12.63 -6.04 -9.87
C SER A 44 11.30 -6.34 -10.53
N THR A 45 11.35 -6.90 -11.73
CA THR A 45 10.17 -7.20 -12.54
C THR A 45 10.30 -8.60 -13.13
N VAL A 46 9.22 -9.35 -13.12
CA VAL A 46 9.12 -10.65 -13.77
C VAL A 46 7.81 -10.74 -14.54
N ILE A 47 7.82 -11.45 -15.64
CA ILE A 47 6.63 -11.70 -16.47
C ILE A 47 6.16 -13.13 -16.18
N SER A 48 4.85 -13.31 -16.06
CA SER A 48 4.25 -14.63 -15.86
C SER A 48 4.51 -15.56 -17.05
N PRO A 49 4.49 -16.89 -16.85
CA PRO A 49 4.71 -17.87 -17.93
C PRO A 49 3.79 -17.67 -19.15
N SER A 50 2.54 -17.25 -18.94
CA SER A 50 1.63 -16.94 -20.07
C SER A 50 1.96 -15.64 -20.80
N GLY A 51 2.82 -14.79 -20.23
CA GLY A 51 3.12 -13.45 -20.73
C GLY A 51 2.01 -12.41 -20.45
N ARG A 52 0.92 -12.81 -19.78
CA ARG A 52 -0.21 -11.92 -19.51
C ARG A 52 0.03 -10.97 -18.36
N TYR A 53 0.63 -11.44 -17.27
CA TYR A 53 0.82 -10.65 -16.07
C TYR A 53 2.26 -10.18 -15.91
N VAL A 54 2.43 -8.91 -15.56
CA VAL A 54 3.70 -8.33 -15.13
C VAL A 54 3.66 -8.22 -13.62
N MET A 55 4.64 -8.79 -12.94
CA MET A 55 4.77 -8.77 -11.50
C MET A 55 5.99 -7.95 -11.11
N GLU A 56 5.77 -6.91 -10.34
CA GLU A 56 6.78 -5.93 -9.97
C GLU A 56 6.95 -5.88 -8.46
N ASN A 57 8.16 -6.12 -7.98
CA ASN A 57 8.50 -5.90 -6.58
C ASN A 57 8.81 -4.41 -6.36
N VAL A 58 8.01 -3.72 -5.57
CA VAL A 58 8.13 -2.28 -5.32
C VAL A 58 8.52 -2.03 -3.87
N ARG A 59 9.75 -1.57 -3.65
CA ARG A 59 10.25 -1.21 -2.32
C ARG A 59 9.74 0.18 -1.93
N VAL A 60 9.12 0.29 -0.76
CA VAL A 60 8.51 1.55 -0.29
C VAL A 60 9.43 2.44 0.53
N GLY A 61 10.69 2.07 0.70
CA GLY A 61 11.63 2.84 1.50
C GLY A 61 11.41 2.71 3.01
N LYS A 62 12.02 3.60 3.79
CA LYS A 62 12.07 3.50 5.26
C LYS A 62 11.25 4.57 6.00
N ILE A 63 10.62 5.51 5.30
CA ILE A 63 9.99 6.68 5.94
C ILE A 63 8.87 6.28 6.91
N LEU A 64 8.00 5.35 6.50
CA LEU A 64 6.87 4.90 7.34
C LEU A 64 6.96 3.42 7.72
N THR A 65 7.96 2.69 7.27
CA THR A 65 8.03 1.24 7.44
C THR A 65 9.13 0.78 8.39
N LEU A 66 9.99 1.66 8.88
CA LEU A 66 11.13 1.38 9.78
C LEU A 66 12.06 0.24 9.33
N GLY A 67 11.78 -0.38 8.20
CA GLY A 67 12.51 -1.52 7.65
C GLY A 67 12.43 -1.57 6.13
N GLY A 68 13.01 -2.60 5.52
CA GLY A 68 12.98 -2.81 4.08
C GLY A 68 11.71 -3.51 3.63
N MET A 69 10.57 -2.84 3.63
CA MET A 69 9.30 -3.41 3.16
C MET A 69 9.07 -3.13 1.67
N ALA A 70 8.30 -4.01 1.05
CA ALA A 70 7.85 -3.91 -0.33
C ALA A 70 6.43 -4.43 -0.47
N TYR A 71 5.85 -4.19 -1.62
CA TYR A 71 4.63 -4.85 -2.09
C TYR A 71 4.83 -5.38 -3.50
N LEU A 72 4.07 -6.39 -3.86
CA LEU A 72 4.00 -6.91 -5.22
C LEU A 72 2.91 -6.14 -5.97
N ARG A 73 3.25 -5.57 -7.11
CA ARG A 73 2.32 -4.95 -8.05
C ARG A 73 2.14 -5.89 -9.23
N ILE A 74 0.89 -6.31 -9.45
CA ILE A 74 0.52 -7.16 -10.58
C ILE A 74 -0.27 -6.33 -11.58
N ILE A 75 0.17 -6.33 -12.83
CA ILE A 75 -0.44 -5.62 -13.94
C ILE A 75 -0.91 -6.65 -14.97
N ASP A 76 -2.19 -6.62 -15.30
CA ASP A 76 -2.74 -7.42 -16.39
C ASP A 76 -2.44 -6.71 -17.72
N ARG A 77 -1.60 -7.28 -18.57
CA ARG A 77 -1.24 -6.69 -19.89
C ARG A 77 -2.41 -6.62 -20.86
N GLN A 78 -3.46 -7.43 -20.67
CA GLN A 78 -4.68 -7.34 -21.44
C GLN A 78 -5.58 -6.18 -20.98
N ASN A 79 -5.48 -5.81 -19.71
CA ASN A 79 -6.20 -4.70 -19.10
C ASN A 79 -5.24 -3.85 -18.24
N PRO A 80 -4.36 -3.02 -18.83
CA PRO A 80 -3.31 -2.29 -18.09
C PRO A 80 -3.84 -1.32 -17.03
N GLN A 81 -5.13 -1.01 -17.03
CA GLN A 81 -5.80 -0.23 -16.00
C GLN A 81 -6.06 -1.05 -14.72
N GLU A 82 -6.07 -2.37 -14.82
CA GLU A 82 -6.22 -3.27 -13.69
C GLU A 82 -4.86 -3.55 -13.06
N VAL A 83 -4.56 -2.80 -12.01
CA VAL A 83 -3.33 -2.91 -11.23
C VAL A 83 -3.68 -3.36 -9.82
N TYR A 84 -3.14 -4.50 -9.41
CA TYR A 84 -3.36 -5.08 -8.09
C TYR A 84 -2.10 -4.96 -7.25
N ARG A 85 -2.25 -4.55 -5.99
CA ARG A 85 -1.16 -4.40 -5.02
C ARG A 85 -1.41 -5.27 -3.80
N THR A 86 -0.39 -6.04 -3.42
CA THR A 86 -0.43 -6.84 -2.19
C THR A 86 -0.33 -5.96 -0.95
N PRO A 87 -0.62 -6.49 0.24
CA PRO A 87 -0.13 -5.91 1.47
C PRO A 87 1.41 -5.90 1.49
N LEU A 88 1.97 -5.07 2.37
CA LEU A 88 3.42 -4.97 2.57
C LEU A 88 4.01 -6.26 3.16
N TYR A 89 5.21 -6.61 2.72
CA TYR A 89 6.00 -7.73 3.21
C TYR A 89 7.47 -7.35 3.34
N ASP A 90 8.23 -8.14 4.10
CA ASP A 90 9.68 -7.98 4.21
C ASP A 90 10.37 -8.49 2.93
N THR A 91 11.29 -7.71 2.38
CA THR A 91 11.97 -8.01 1.12
C THR A 91 13.12 -8.99 1.21
N GLN A 92 13.54 -9.37 2.43
CA GLN A 92 14.82 -10.08 2.62
C GLN A 92 14.86 -11.51 2.10
N SER A 93 13.71 -12.12 1.80
CA SER A 93 13.64 -13.54 1.44
C SER A 93 12.73 -13.85 0.25
N LEU A 94 12.40 -12.87 -0.56
CA LEU A 94 11.47 -13.06 -1.66
C LEU A 94 12.17 -13.55 -2.93
N ASP A 95 11.78 -14.72 -3.40
CA ASP A 95 12.17 -15.26 -4.69
C ASP A 95 11.21 -14.80 -5.77
N MET A 96 11.71 -14.06 -6.75
CA MET A 96 10.91 -13.49 -7.86
C MET A 96 10.65 -14.49 -8.99
N ARG A 97 10.86 -15.78 -8.81
CA ARG A 97 10.47 -16.78 -9.81
C ARG A 97 8.94 -16.80 -9.96
N ALA A 98 8.50 -16.48 -11.16
CA ALA A 98 7.10 -16.51 -11.50
C ALA A 98 6.55 -17.93 -11.56
N SER A 99 5.35 -18.12 -11.00
CA SER A 99 4.53 -19.31 -11.16
C SER A 99 3.15 -18.93 -11.66
N GLU A 100 2.56 -19.77 -12.47
CA GLU A 100 1.22 -19.57 -13.00
C GLU A 100 0.54 -20.90 -13.27
N ASN A 101 -0.73 -20.99 -12.93
CA ASN A 101 -1.62 -22.06 -13.31
C ASN A 101 -2.95 -21.48 -13.84
N GLU A 102 -3.96 -22.30 -14.03
CA GLU A 102 -5.26 -21.85 -14.55
C GLU A 102 -5.91 -20.76 -13.67
N SER A 103 -5.85 -20.92 -12.35
CA SER A 103 -6.55 -20.04 -11.39
C SER A 103 -5.67 -18.99 -10.72
N THR A 104 -4.36 -19.22 -10.64
CA THR A 104 -3.46 -18.34 -9.90
C THR A 104 -2.24 -17.91 -10.70
N VAL A 105 -1.69 -16.75 -10.36
CA VAL A 105 -0.39 -16.25 -10.82
C VAL A 105 0.33 -15.61 -9.63
N GLY A 106 1.64 -15.75 -9.56
CA GLY A 106 2.39 -15.15 -8.46
C GLY A 106 3.87 -15.44 -8.50
N ILE A 107 4.51 -15.14 -7.38
CA ILE A 107 5.89 -15.45 -7.08
C ILE A 107 5.94 -16.33 -5.81
N ALA A 108 7.14 -16.75 -5.39
CA ALA A 108 7.25 -17.58 -4.20
C ALA A 108 6.51 -16.97 -3.00
N TRP A 109 5.61 -17.74 -2.39
CA TRP A 109 4.82 -17.42 -1.20
C TRP A 109 3.72 -16.35 -1.36
N ILE A 110 3.57 -15.74 -2.55
CA ILE A 110 2.52 -14.75 -2.82
C ILE A 110 1.81 -15.13 -4.11
N TYR A 111 0.53 -15.43 -4.02
CA TYR A 111 -0.29 -15.88 -5.14
C TYR A 111 -1.49 -14.95 -5.32
N PHE A 112 -1.80 -14.66 -6.56
CA PHE A 112 -2.97 -13.89 -6.94
C PHE A 112 -4.00 -14.81 -7.60
N ASP A 113 -5.17 -14.91 -7.00
CA ASP A 113 -6.32 -15.64 -7.57
C ASP A 113 -6.94 -14.77 -8.67
N LYS A 114 -6.90 -15.26 -9.90
CA LYS A 114 -7.34 -14.55 -11.10
C LYS A 114 -8.85 -14.30 -11.14
N ASP A 115 -9.62 -15.23 -10.54
CA ASP A 115 -11.08 -15.18 -10.54
C ASP A 115 -11.60 -14.31 -9.38
N LYS A 116 -11.10 -14.53 -8.19
CA LYS A 116 -11.50 -13.79 -6.98
C LYS A 116 -10.89 -12.40 -6.89
N LYS A 117 -9.84 -12.13 -7.69
CA LYS A 117 -9.04 -10.89 -7.61
C LYS A 117 -8.51 -10.63 -6.19
N ALA A 118 -8.00 -11.68 -5.58
CA ALA A 118 -7.53 -11.68 -4.19
C ALA A 118 -6.13 -12.28 -4.08
N PHE A 119 -5.41 -11.88 -3.03
CA PHE A 119 -4.08 -12.42 -2.75
C PHE A 119 -4.11 -13.47 -1.64
N GLU A 120 -3.29 -14.48 -1.80
CA GLU A 120 -2.91 -15.43 -0.75
C GLU A 120 -1.45 -15.16 -0.37
N ILE A 121 -1.22 -14.86 0.91
CA ILE A 121 0.11 -14.55 1.46
C ILE A 121 0.56 -15.73 2.32
N ALA A 122 1.37 -16.60 1.75
CA ALA A 122 1.90 -17.78 2.43
C ALA A 122 3.29 -17.57 3.05
N LEU A 123 3.71 -16.31 3.22
CA LEU A 123 5.00 -15.96 3.82
C LEU A 123 5.06 -16.39 5.28
N PRO A 124 6.06 -17.17 5.69
CA PRO A 124 6.27 -17.51 7.10
C PRO A 124 6.41 -16.24 7.95
N GLN A 125 5.73 -16.20 9.11
CA GLN A 125 5.78 -15.09 10.07
C GLN A 125 5.37 -13.73 9.48
N TRP A 126 4.55 -13.72 8.42
CA TRP A 126 4.01 -12.48 7.88
C TRP A 126 3.05 -11.83 8.88
N GLU A 127 3.24 -10.54 9.11
CA GLU A 127 2.37 -9.72 9.94
C GLU A 127 1.80 -8.55 9.14
N SER A 128 0.54 -8.23 9.39
CA SER A 128 -0.12 -7.11 8.72
C SER A 128 0.42 -5.77 9.23
N HIS A 129 0.66 -4.85 8.32
CA HIS A 129 1.11 -3.50 8.62
C HIS A 129 -0.04 -2.49 8.44
N TRP A 130 -0.12 -1.45 9.25
CA TRP A 130 -1.20 -0.44 9.17
C TRP A 130 -1.28 0.26 7.82
N LEU A 131 -0.15 0.44 7.13
CA LEU A 131 -0.09 1.01 5.78
C LEU A 131 -0.80 0.15 4.72
N ASN A 132 -1.11 -1.11 4.99
CA ASN A 132 -1.85 -1.96 4.07
C ASN A 132 -3.23 -1.40 3.73
N LEU A 133 -3.84 -0.61 4.64
CA LEU A 133 -5.07 0.13 4.38
C LEU A 133 -4.99 1.07 3.16
N PHE A 134 -3.79 1.51 2.82
CA PHE A 134 -3.54 2.47 1.74
C PHE A 134 -2.81 1.84 0.55
N ILE A 135 -1.97 0.84 0.77
CA ILE A 135 -1.14 0.22 -0.27
C ILE A 135 -1.89 -0.90 -0.96
N SER A 136 -2.44 -1.85 -0.19
CA SER A 136 -3.21 -2.96 -0.75
C SER A 136 -4.54 -2.47 -1.33
N ASN A 137 -4.88 -2.94 -2.50
CA ASN A 137 -6.15 -2.61 -3.17
C ASN A 137 -6.96 -3.85 -3.58
N ALA A 138 -6.57 -5.01 -3.10
CA ALA A 138 -7.27 -6.28 -3.30
C ALA A 138 -7.40 -7.03 -1.96
N PRO A 139 -8.42 -7.86 -1.78
CA PRO A 139 -8.53 -8.73 -0.61
C PRO A 139 -7.32 -9.65 -0.48
N TYR A 140 -6.96 -10.02 0.75
CA TYR A 140 -5.86 -10.96 1.02
C TYR A 140 -6.14 -11.82 2.26
N VAL A 141 -5.58 -13.02 2.28
CA VAL A 141 -5.64 -14.00 3.36
C VAL A 141 -4.26 -14.59 3.63
#